data_074c1d044f29dd0d4318f3db6deed091
#
_entry.id   074c1d044f29dd0d4318f3db6deed091
#
_cell.length_a   1.000
_cell.length_b   1.000
_cell.length_c   1.000
_cell.angle_alpha   90.00
_cell.angle_beta   90.00
_cell.angle_gamma   90.00
#
_symmetry.space_group_name_H-M   'P 1'
#
loop_
_entity.id
_entity.type
_entity.pdbx_description
1 polymer ?
#
loop_
_entity_poly.entity_id
_entity_poly.type
_entity_poly.pdbx_seq_one_letter_code
_entity_poly.pdbx_strand_id
1 'polypeptide(L)'
;MYRSVALCLLLCSSVLGHEMTPTYPEWQVSYSGGIKKTTMRLWNSREDVQYYEIGVFDDEWKPIPFVTSYKIMKVDYLSQVKFDVYIRENNIKDARYICSLSKLRSDNVSKTLLATQICSKFKAAWEL
;
A
#
# COMPACT_ATOMS: atom_id res chain seq x y z
N MET A 1 -8.54 38.50 -37.59
CA MET A 1 -8.68 37.06 -37.25
C MET A 1 -7.68 36.74 -36.15
N TYR A 2 -8.13 36.74 -34.92
CA TYR A 2 -7.29 36.37 -33.80
C TYR A 2 -7.52 34.89 -33.51
N ARG A 3 -6.52 34.06 -33.83
CA ARG A 3 -6.47 32.70 -33.39
C ARG A 3 -6.09 32.68 -31.91
N SER A 4 -7.06 32.55 -31.06
CA SER A 4 -6.83 32.24 -29.65
C SER A 4 -6.19 30.85 -29.56
N VAL A 5 -4.88 30.87 -29.43
CA VAL A 5 -4.16 29.66 -28.99
C VAL A 5 -4.48 29.52 -27.52
N ALA A 6 -5.46 28.66 -27.21
CA ALA A 6 -5.70 28.21 -25.85
C ALA A 6 -4.48 27.39 -25.45
N LEU A 7 -3.59 28.04 -24.74
CA LEU A 7 -2.48 27.37 -24.06
C LEU A 7 -3.08 26.56 -22.92
N CYS A 8 -3.46 25.32 -23.20
CA CYS A 8 -3.72 24.33 -22.16
C CYS A 8 -2.42 24.10 -21.40
N LEU A 9 -2.22 24.90 -20.39
CA LEU A 9 -1.29 24.60 -19.32
C LEU A 9 -1.82 23.33 -18.63
N LEU A 10 -1.36 22.20 -19.11
CA LEU A 10 -1.40 20.94 -18.39
C LEU A 10 -0.57 21.18 -17.12
N LEU A 11 -1.26 21.62 -16.08
CA LEU A 11 -0.74 21.55 -14.73
C LEU A 11 -0.62 20.06 -14.41
N CYS A 12 0.51 19.49 -14.80
CA CYS A 12 0.96 18.21 -14.28
C CYS A 12 1.22 18.43 -12.79
N SER A 13 0.15 18.38 -11.99
CA SER A 13 0.31 18.27 -10.56
C SER A 13 0.98 16.92 -10.33
N SER A 14 2.25 16.97 -9.97
CA SER A 14 2.95 15.79 -9.48
C SER A 14 2.18 15.30 -8.25
N VAL A 15 1.49 14.17 -8.38
CA VAL A 15 0.81 13.55 -7.26
C VAL A 15 1.90 13.02 -6.34
N LEU A 16 2.21 13.80 -5.30
CA LEU A 16 3.12 13.39 -4.24
C LEU A 16 2.37 12.39 -3.35
N GLY A 17 2.79 11.15 -3.35
CA GLY A 17 2.13 10.10 -2.61
C GLY A 17 3.04 8.91 -2.38
N HIS A 18 2.44 7.80 -2.03
CA HIS A 18 3.12 6.51 -2.00
C HIS A 18 2.38 5.53 -2.91
N GLU A 19 3.08 4.49 -3.34
CA GLU A 19 2.55 3.46 -4.22
C GLU A 19 2.85 2.10 -3.64
N MET A 20 1.91 1.19 -3.78
CA MET A 20 2.08 -0.19 -3.38
C MET A 20 1.77 -1.12 -4.56
N THR A 21 2.68 -2.04 -4.85
CA THR A 21 2.57 -3.00 -5.93
C THR A 21 2.82 -4.42 -5.41
N PRO A 22 2.24 -5.44 -6.06
CA PRO A 22 1.31 -5.38 -7.17
C PRO A 22 -0.09 -4.89 -6.77
N THR A 23 -0.87 -4.42 -7.74
CA THR A 23 -2.25 -3.97 -7.52
C THR A 23 -3.18 -5.13 -7.15
N TYR A 24 -2.92 -6.30 -7.72
CA TYR A 24 -3.68 -7.53 -7.47
C TYR A 24 -2.73 -8.64 -7.04
N PRO A 25 -2.29 -8.66 -5.78
CA PRO A 25 -1.37 -9.67 -5.29
C PRO A 25 -2.01 -11.06 -5.24
N GLU A 26 -1.16 -12.07 -5.32
CA GLU A 26 -1.56 -13.46 -5.23
C GLU A 26 -0.87 -14.12 -4.05
N TRP A 27 -1.57 -15.06 -3.40
CA TRP A 27 -1.00 -15.87 -2.34
C TRP A 27 -0.16 -17.00 -2.92
N GLN A 28 1.03 -17.14 -2.40
CA GLN A 28 2.00 -18.16 -2.81
C GLN A 28 2.29 -19.12 -1.66
N VAL A 29 2.78 -20.30 -2.00
CA VAL A 29 3.25 -21.26 -0.99
C VAL A 29 4.45 -20.66 -0.24
N SER A 30 4.45 -20.82 1.08
CA SER A 30 5.58 -20.48 1.94
C SER A 30 6.34 -21.74 2.38
N TYR A 31 7.41 -21.53 3.12
CA TYR A 31 8.22 -22.64 3.65
C TYR A 31 7.51 -23.46 4.73
N SER A 32 6.50 -22.90 5.39
CA SER A 32 5.74 -23.57 6.42
C SER A 32 4.40 -24.03 5.88
N GLY A 33 4.04 -25.29 6.13
CA GLY A 33 2.71 -25.81 5.80
C GLY A 33 1.61 -25.02 6.49
N GLY A 34 0.50 -24.79 5.79
CA GLY A 34 -0.64 -24.01 6.30
C GLY A 34 -0.42 -22.49 6.34
N ILE A 35 0.70 -22.01 5.85
CA ILE A 35 1.03 -20.59 5.74
C ILE A 35 1.22 -20.23 4.27
N LYS A 36 0.58 -19.17 3.83
CA LYS A 36 0.78 -18.57 2.51
C LYS A 36 1.46 -17.21 2.64
N LYS A 37 2.14 -16.80 1.59
CA LYS A 37 2.78 -15.49 1.56
C LYS A 37 2.42 -14.72 0.29
N THR A 38 2.51 -13.40 0.37
CA THR A 38 2.54 -12.53 -0.78
C THR A 38 3.68 -11.52 -0.62
N THR A 39 4.29 -11.13 -1.73
CA THR A 39 5.39 -10.17 -1.73
C THR A 39 4.89 -8.85 -2.28
N MET A 40 5.12 -7.79 -1.53
CA MET A 40 4.70 -6.43 -1.86
C MET A 40 5.90 -5.50 -1.96
N ARG A 41 5.71 -4.42 -2.69
CA ARG A 41 6.66 -3.32 -2.77
C ARG A 41 5.96 -2.02 -2.44
N LEU A 42 6.60 -1.21 -1.63
CA LEU A 42 6.11 0.11 -1.21
C LEU A 42 7.10 1.17 -1.64
N TRP A 43 6.63 2.10 -2.48
CA TRP A 43 7.39 3.25 -2.96
C TRP A 43 6.90 4.51 -2.27
N ASN A 44 7.83 5.36 -1.83
CA ASN A 44 7.50 6.63 -1.19
C ASN A 44 8.03 7.82 -2.01
N SER A 45 7.13 8.67 -2.50
CA SER A 45 7.47 9.95 -3.13
C SER A 45 7.11 11.17 -2.26
N ARG A 46 6.87 10.96 -0.96
CA ARG A 46 6.58 12.02 0.00
C ARG A 46 7.80 12.34 0.85
N GLU A 47 8.17 13.61 0.93
CA GLU A 47 9.21 14.08 1.84
C GLU A 47 8.73 14.19 3.29
N ASP A 48 7.45 14.44 3.48
CA ASP A 48 6.85 14.73 4.79
C ASP A 48 6.47 13.47 5.59
N VAL A 49 6.44 12.30 4.96
CA VAL A 49 6.10 11.01 5.59
C VAL A 49 7.13 9.97 5.22
N GLN A 50 7.64 9.25 6.22
CA GLN A 50 8.59 8.15 6.04
C GLN A 50 8.11 6.83 6.63
N TYR A 51 7.01 6.81 7.38
CA TYR A 51 6.50 5.61 8.06
C TYR A 51 5.14 5.22 7.54
N TYR A 52 4.97 3.93 7.27
CA TYR A 52 3.76 3.35 6.73
C TYR A 52 3.38 2.10 7.51
N GLU A 53 2.12 2.03 7.93
CA GLU A 53 1.58 0.87 8.62
C GLU A 53 0.91 -0.06 7.62
N ILE A 54 1.24 -1.35 7.71
CA ILE A 54 0.67 -2.39 6.86
C ILE A 54 -0.50 -3.06 7.59
N GLY A 55 -1.57 -3.32 6.85
CA GLY A 55 -2.74 -4.03 7.35
C GLY A 55 -3.33 -4.94 6.29
N VAL A 56 -3.95 -6.02 6.73
CA VAL A 56 -4.73 -6.94 5.88
C VAL A 56 -6.16 -6.94 6.39
N PHE A 57 -7.12 -6.84 5.47
CA PHE A 57 -8.54 -6.65 5.79
C PHE A 57 -9.44 -7.56 4.97
N ASP A 58 -10.62 -7.86 5.52
CA ASP A 58 -11.68 -8.55 4.81
C ASP A 58 -12.58 -7.56 4.01
N ASP A 59 -13.68 -8.06 3.41
CA ASP A 59 -14.63 -7.25 2.66
C ASP A 59 -15.32 -6.15 3.50
N GLU A 60 -15.42 -6.36 4.81
CA GLU A 60 -16.04 -5.42 5.75
C GLU A 60 -15.00 -4.52 6.44
N TRP A 61 -13.75 -4.53 5.96
CA TRP A 61 -12.62 -3.78 6.52
C TRP A 61 -12.25 -4.19 7.96
N LYS A 62 -12.58 -5.41 8.33
CA LYS A 62 -12.11 -5.98 9.60
C LYS A 62 -10.69 -6.50 9.45
N PRO A 63 -9.80 -6.23 10.43
CA PRO A 63 -8.44 -6.72 10.39
C PRO A 63 -8.37 -8.23 10.37
N ILE A 64 -7.47 -8.76 9.53
CA ILE A 64 -7.12 -10.18 9.47
C ILE A 64 -5.72 -10.35 10.03
N PRO A 65 -5.48 -11.34 10.91
CA PRO A 65 -4.14 -11.59 11.44
C PRO A 65 -3.14 -11.91 10.35
N PHE A 66 -1.98 -11.28 10.40
CA PHE A 66 -0.88 -11.52 9.47
C PHE A 66 0.46 -11.30 10.17
N VAL A 67 1.52 -11.77 9.52
CA VAL A 67 2.90 -11.57 9.98
C VAL A 67 3.70 -10.94 8.86
N THR A 68 4.49 -9.95 9.21
CA THR A 68 5.47 -9.31 8.34
C THR A 68 6.68 -8.88 9.19
N SER A 69 7.79 -8.56 8.56
CA SER A 69 9.01 -8.17 9.28
C SER A 69 8.78 -6.96 10.17
N TYR A 70 8.06 -5.95 9.65
CA TYR A 70 7.72 -4.74 10.39
C TYR A 70 6.30 -4.30 10.01
N LYS A 71 5.39 -4.20 10.97
CA LYS A 71 4.05 -3.66 10.74
C LYS A 71 4.08 -2.18 10.38
N ILE A 72 5.00 -1.44 10.95
CA ILE A 72 5.28 -0.05 10.60
C ILE A 72 6.65 -0.04 9.95
N MET A 73 6.68 0.31 8.67
CA MET A 73 7.89 0.31 7.86
C MET A 73 8.38 1.71 7.62
N LYS A 74 9.71 1.88 7.73
CA LYS A 74 10.35 3.11 7.28
C LYS A 74 10.67 2.99 5.79
N VAL A 75 10.16 3.93 5.00
CA VAL A 75 10.45 4.06 3.57
C VAL A 75 10.90 5.49 3.32
N ASP A 76 12.18 5.66 3.06
CA ASP A 76 12.74 6.98 2.81
C ASP A 76 12.19 7.61 1.53
N TYR A 77 12.29 8.93 1.45
CA TYR A 77 11.89 9.67 0.26
C TYR A 77 12.59 9.14 -1.01
N LEU A 78 11.82 8.92 -2.07
CA LEU A 78 12.27 8.34 -3.34
C LEU A 78 12.93 6.97 -3.20
N SER A 79 12.47 6.17 -2.24
CA SER A 79 12.95 4.81 -2.01
C SER A 79 11.83 3.80 -2.07
N GLN A 80 12.21 2.56 -2.30
CA GLN A 80 11.31 1.41 -2.35
C GLN A 80 11.74 0.37 -1.33
N VAL A 81 10.76 -0.23 -0.65
CA VAL A 81 10.97 -1.38 0.24
C VAL A 81 10.16 -2.55 -0.28
N LYS A 82 10.80 -3.71 -0.35
CA LYS A 82 10.17 -5.00 -0.65
C LYS A 82 9.93 -5.73 0.65
N PHE A 83 8.74 -6.28 0.84
CA PHE A 83 8.39 -7.03 2.05
C PHE A 83 7.44 -8.18 1.76
N ASP A 84 7.52 -9.20 2.60
CA ASP A 84 6.63 -10.36 2.54
C ASP A 84 5.57 -10.27 3.63
N VAL A 85 4.36 -10.66 3.29
CA VAL A 85 3.24 -10.78 4.22
C VAL A 85 2.82 -12.23 4.27
N TYR A 86 2.73 -12.77 5.47
CA TYR A 86 2.37 -14.16 5.74
C TYR A 86 1.00 -14.23 6.41
N ILE A 87 0.19 -15.17 5.98
CA ILE A 87 -1.16 -15.38 6.48
C ILE A 87 -1.41 -16.89 6.64
N ARG A 88 -2.23 -17.24 7.60
CA ARG A 88 -2.71 -18.62 7.72
C ARG A 88 -3.63 -18.98 6.57
N GLU A 89 -3.50 -20.18 6.04
CA GLU A 89 -4.26 -20.64 4.89
C GLU A 89 -5.78 -20.57 5.11
N ASN A 90 -6.25 -20.82 6.34
CA ASN A 90 -7.67 -20.72 6.67
C ASN A 90 -8.23 -19.28 6.63
N ASN A 91 -7.38 -18.27 6.64
CA ASN A 91 -7.78 -16.86 6.54
C ASN A 91 -7.76 -16.32 5.10
N ILE A 92 -7.24 -17.08 4.14
CA ILE A 92 -7.09 -16.62 2.74
C ILE A 92 -8.44 -16.28 2.11
N LYS A 93 -9.46 -17.08 2.37
CA LYS A 93 -10.81 -16.86 1.83
C LYS A 93 -11.41 -15.52 2.25
N ASP A 94 -11.03 -15.01 3.40
CA ASP A 94 -11.54 -13.76 3.97
C ASP A 94 -10.64 -12.56 3.66
N ALA A 95 -9.37 -12.78 3.35
CA ALA A 95 -8.42 -11.72 3.03
C ALA A 95 -8.77 -11.08 1.68
N ARG A 96 -9.15 -9.81 1.70
CA ARG A 96 -9.54 -9.07 0.51
C ARG A 96 -8.58 -7.96 0.14
N TYR A 97 -8.07 -7.25 1.13
CA TYR A 97 -7.21 -6.08 0.91
C TYR A 97 -5.94 -6.17 1.73
N ILE A 98 -4.84 -5.71 1.13
CA ILE A 98 -3.62 -5.37 1.85
C ILE A 98 -3.37 -3.88 1.64
N CYS A 99 -3.19 -3.15 2.74
CA CYS A 99 -3.14 -1.70 2.73
C CYS A 99 -1.88 -1.17 3.38
N SER A 100 -1.43 -0.01 2.91
CA SER A 100 -0.42 0.80 3.56
C SER A 100 -1.02 2.15 3.95
N LEU A 101 -0.89 2.51 5.22
CA LEU A 101 -1.38 3.76 5.78
C LEU A 101 -0.18 4.63 6.20
N SER A 102 -0.12 5.86 5.70
CA SER A 102 0.91 6.81 6.12
C SER A 102 0.75 7.16 7.60
N LYS A 103 1.85 7.11 8.35
CA LYS A 103 1.89 7.44 9.78
C LYS A 103 2.52 8.79 10.00
N LEU A 104 1.81 9.66 10.68
CA LEU A 104 2.28 10.98 11.06
C LEU A 104 3.06 10.88 12.37
N ARG A 105 4.26 11.45 12.40
CA ARG A 105 5.00 11.59 13.64
C ARG A 105 4.54 12.87 14.36
N SER A 106 4.53 12.82 15.68
CA SER A 106 4.12 13.96 16.51
C SER A 106 4.97 15.22 16.31
N ASP A 107 6.23 15.04 15.96
CA ASP A 107 7.18 16.14 15.66
C ASP A 107 6.95 16.76 14.26
N ASN A 108 6.21 16.11 13.37
CA ASN A 108 5.93 16.55 12.01
C ASN A 108 4.48 17.03 11.79
N VAL A 109 3.65 17.07 12.82
CA VAL A 109 2.22 17.40 12.73
C VAL A 109 1.97 18.77 12.07
N SER A 110 2.89 19.71 12.24
CA SER A 110 2.78 21.05 11.61
C SER A 110 3.08 21.05 10.11
N LYS A 111 3.71 20.01 9.57
CA LYS A 111 4.15 19.92 8.17
C LYS A 111 3.28 19.00 7.31
N THR A 112 2.60 18.05 7.93
CA THR A 112 1.82 17.01 7.23
C THR A 112 0.35 17.16 7.55
N LEU A 113 -0.44 17.52 6.53
CA LEU A 113 -1.88 17.74 6.67
C LEU A 113 -2.72 16.51 6.32
N LEU A 114 -2.15 15.50 5.63
CA LEU A 114 -2.91 14.39 5.08
C LEU A 114 -2.29 13.05 5.43
N ALA A 115 -3.09 12.19 6.05
CA ALA A 115 -2.85 10.75 6.09
C ALA A 115 -3.47 10.12 4.83
N THR A 116 -2.72 9.24 4.16
CA THR A 116 -3.17 8.54 2.96
C THR A 116 -3.11 7.04 3.16
N GLN A 117 -4.11 6.35 2.62
CA GLN A 117 -4.16 4.89 2.62
C GLN A 117 -4.25 4.39 1.17
N ILE A 118 -3.41 3.42 0.84
CA ILE A 118 -3.44 2.73 -0.46
C ILE A 118 -3.63 1.25 -0.19
N CYS A 119 -4.53 0.64 -0.96
CA CYS A 119 -4.84 -0.77 -0.83
C CYS A 119 -4.68 -1.50 -2.17
N SER A 120 -4.11 -2.70 -2.10
CA SER A 120 -4.13 -3.69 -3.16
C SER A 120 -5.19 -4.73 -2.86
N LYS A 121 -5.91 -5.18 -3.88
CA LYS A 121 -7.01 -6.12 -3.73
C LYS A 121 -6.59 -7.52 -4.17
N PHE A 122 -6.74 -8.51 -3.31
CA PHE A 122 -6.54 -9.90 -3.67
C PHE A 122 -7.64 -10.36 -4.63
N LYS A 123 -7.26 -11.12 -5.65
CA LYS A 123 -8.23 -11.78 -6.53
C LYS A 123 -9.03 -12.80 -5.74
N ALA A 124 -10.34 -12.78 -5.89
CA ALA A 124 -11.18 -13.83 -5.34
C ALA A 124 -10.94 -15.14 -6.10
N ALA A 125 -11.10 -16.28 -5.42
CA ALA A 125 -10.88 -17.60 -6.02
C ALA A 125 -11.74 -17.86 -7.27
N TRP A 126 -12.88 -17.21 -7.38
CA TRP A 126 -13.79 -17.32 -8.54
C TRP A 126 -13.46 -16.33 -9.67
N GLU A 127 -12.52 -15.42 -9.47
CA GLU A 127 -12.01 -14.52 -10.52
C GLU A 127 -10.80 -15.10 -11.28
N LEU A 128 -10.34 -16.26 -10.82
CA LEU A 128 -9.26 -17.01 -11.48
C LEU A 128 -9.87 -17.86 -12.65
#